data_a056d74e6d494cc5ffd86d8759fa5a6a
#
_entry.id   a056d74e6d494cc5ffd86d8759fa5a6a
#
_cell.length_a   1.000
_cell.length_b   1.000
_cell.length_c   1.000
_cell.angle_alpha   90.00
_cell.angle_beta   90.00
_cell.angle_gamma   90.00
#
_symmetry.space_group_name_H-M   'P 1'
#
loop_
_entity.id
_entity.type
_entity.pdbx_description
1 polymer ?
#
loop_
_entity_poly.entity_id
_entity_poly.type
_entity_poly.pdbx_seq_one_letter_code
_entity_poly.pdbx_strand_id
1 'polypeptide(L)'
;EPMDEYFLHRPALLLESPPEEAVADPQNPVLCPLHLHAAAREKPLLAEELLCPEARATLKERNGRFFTPKRNPHREITLRGLGATFTLRGPDGEVLGYLDERQAYWEAHPGAIYLHQGESYLVRNVDLARREVWLLPALEDYYTEPRAETDLEVLSGEEVGPGVWVGRVVLRERVVGYVKKRFYTGSVLEEVPLEMPEVSFPTEALWFHPPEAVPAFQIPGGIHALEHAMIGLLPLFVLAERQDVGGISYPFYPRPLPSPGGPTVFIYDGYPGGVGYARRAARRFPEWLKATLDLLRSCPCEEGCPRCVLSPKCGNGNQYLDKKAALALALALAHPLD
;
A
#
# COMPACT_ATOMS: atom_id res chain seq x y z
N GLU A 1 12.81 -0.18 13.19
CA GLU A 1 12.11 0.47 12.08
C GLU A 1 12.30 1.99 12.08
N PRO A 2 11.97 2.72 11.00
CA PRO A 2 12.12 4.19 10.93
C PRO A 2 11.41 4.95 12.06
N MET A 3 10.21 4.55 12.43
CA MET A 3 9.48 5.15 13.55
C MET A 3 10.17 4.94 14.89
N ASP A 4 10.68 3.74 15.14
CA ASP A 4 11.39 3.44 16.39
C ASP A 4 12.64 4.33 16.52
N GLU A 5 13.42 4.45 15.44
CA GLU A 5 14.60 5.34 15.42
C GLU A 5 14.21 6.80 15.62
N TYR A 6 13.10 7.25 15.04
CA TYR A 6 12.62 8.62 15.21
C TYR A 6 12.20 8.91 16.65
N PHE A 7 11.49 7.99 17.31
CA PHE A 7 11.05 8.13 18.69
C PHE A 7 12.20 7.98 19.70
N LEU A 8 13.20 7.15 19.40
CA LEU A 8 14.40 7.04 20.27
C LEU A 8 15.09 8.39 20.47
N HIS A 9 15.08 9.26 19.47
CA HIS A 9 15.63 10.60 19.54
C HIS A 9 14.63 11.65 20.02
N ARG A 10 13.33 11.30 20.15
CA ARG A 10 12.23 12.21 20.48
C ARG A 10 11.19 11.52 21.37
N PRO A 11 11.56 11.01 22.55
CA PRO A 11 10.65 10.23 23.40
C PRO A 11 9.42 11.03 23.86
N ALA A 12 9.54 12.35 24.00
CA ALA A 12 8.41 13.21 24.35
C ALA A 12 7.26 13.13 23.35
N LEU A 13 7.56 12.97 22.04
CA LEU A 13 6.52 12.83 21.04
C LEU A 13 5.67 11.57 21.24
N LEU A 14 6.27 10.47 21.69
CA LEU A 14 5.55 9.23 21.97
C LEU A 14 4.68 9.34 23.23
N LEU A 15 5.14 10.08 24.25
CA LEU A 15 4.52 10.12 25.56
C LEU A 15 3.53 11.28 25.76
N GLU A 16 3.72 12.38 25.05
CA GLU A 16 3.03 13.65 25.29
C GLU A 16 2.13 14.10 24.11
N SER A 17 2.31 13.50 22.91
CA SER A 17 1.45 13.83 21.76
C SER A 17 0.03 13.32 21.97
N PRO A 18 -0.99 14.07 21.54
CA PRO A 18 -2.35 13.54 21.48
C PRO A 18 -2.43 12.37 20.50
N PRO A 19 -3.42 11.47 20.65
CA PRO A 19 -3.68 10.44 19.64
C PRO A 19 -3.91 11.06 18.25
N GLU A 20 -3.45 10.37 17.23
CA GLU A 20 -3.66 10.78 15.84
C GLU A 20 -5.15 10.73 15.48
N GLU A 21 -5.59 11.68 14.65
CA GLU A 21 -6.95 11.68 14.13
C GLU A 21 -7.13 10.56 13.11
N ALA A 22 -8.19 9.75 13.29
CA ALA A 22 -8.57 8.78 12.29
C ALA A 22 -8.93 9.45 10.96
N VAL A 23 -8.50 8.84 9.86
CA VAL A 23 -8.80 9.29 8.50
C VAL A 23 -9.72 8.27 7.85
N ALA A 24 -10.84 8.75 7.30
CA ALA A 24 -11.74 7.95 6.50
C ALA A 24 -12.42 8.84 5.46
N ASP A 25 -12.62 8.32 4.26
CA ASP A 25 -13.48 8.94 3.25
C ASP A 25 -14.84 8.23 3.20
N PRO A 26 -15.88 8.77 3.83
CA PRO A 26 -17.21 8.18 3.81
C PRO A 26 -17.88 8.25 2.43
N GLN A 27 -17.32 9.03 1.50
CA GLN A 27 -17.80 9.18 0.13
C GLN A 27 -16.96 8.38 -0.89
N ASN A 28 -16.07 7.52 -0.41
CA ASN A 28 -15.27 6.66 -1.28
C ASN A 28 -16.16 5.97 -2.33
N PRO A 29 -15.96 6.19 -3.65
CA PRO A 29 -16.87 5.75 -4.69
C PRO A 29 -16.93 4.23 -4.87
N VAL A 30 -15.95 3.51 -4.36
CA VAL A 30 -15.86 2.05 -4.44
C VAL A 30 -16.40 1.38 -3.18
N LEU A 31 -15.99 1.85 -2.00
CA LEU A 31 -16.33 1.23 -0.72
C LEU A 31 -17.71 1.67 -0.19
N CYS A 32 -18.04 2.96 -0.32
CA CYS A 32 -19.30 3.50 0.19
C CYS A 32 -20.53 2.76 -0.35
N PRO A 33 -20.67 2.46 -1.66
CA PRO A 33 -21.82 1.70 -2.16
C PRO A 33 -21.96 0.33 -1.52
N LEU A 34 -20.85 -0.38 -1.27
CA LEU A 34 -20.86 -1.69 -0.61
C LEU A 34 -21.42 -1.60 0.80
N HIS A 35 -20.93 -0.64 1.58
CA HIS A 35 -21.39 -0.38 2.94
C HIS A 35 -22.86 0.05 2.99
N LEU A 36 -23.31 0.90 2.06
CA LEU A 36 -24.72 1.31 2.00
C LEU A 36 -25.66 0.16 1.61
N HIS A 37 -25.21 -0.79 0.78
CA HIS A 37 -25.97 -2.01 0.53
C HIS A 37 -26.11 -2.86 1.81
N ALA A 38 -25.06 -2.97 2.62
CA ALA A 38 -25.13 -3.69 3.90
C ALA A 38 -26.05 -2.97 4.88
N ALA A 39 -25.91 -1.67 5.05
CA ALA A 39 -26.78 -0.85 5.89
C ALA A 39 -28.24 -0.93 5.45
N ALA A 40 -28.53 -0.85 4.13
CA ALA A 40 -29.89 -1.02 3.60
C ALA A 40 -30.46 -2.43 3.78
N ARG A 41 -29.64 -3.43 4.04
CA ARG A 41 -30.05 -4.79 4.39
C ARG A 41 -30.47 -4.90 5.85
N GLU A 42 -29.83 -4.17 6.73
CA GLU A 42 -30.17 -4.10 8.15
C GLU A 42 -31.41 -3.25 8.40
N LYS A 43 -31.48 -2.08 7.75
CA LYS A 43 -32.60 -1.14 7.85
C LYS A 43 -32.71 -0.35 6.54
N PRO A 44 -33.95 -0.13 6.00
CA PRO A 44 -34.14 0.74 4.85
C PRO A 44 -33.65 2.15 5.10
N LEU A 45 -32.80 2.66 4.20
CA LEU A 45 -32.16 3.97 4.34
C LEU A 45 -33.07 5.11 3.89
N LEU A 46 -32.85 6.29 4.47
CA LEU A 46 -33.41 7.56 4.01
C LEU A 46 -32.50 8.20 2.96
N ALA A 47 -32.99 9.20 2.23
CA ALA A 47 -32.22 9.87 1.19
C ALA A 47 -30.99 10.60 1.74
N GLU A 48 -31.08 11.17 2.94
CA GLU A 48 -29.98 11.85 3.65
C GLU A 48 -28.91 10.89 4.18
N GLU A 49 -29.21 9.60 4.29
CA GLU A 49 -28.25 8.57 4.71
C GLU A 49 -27.40 8.04 3.53
N LEU A 50 -27.72 8.46 2.28
CA LEU A 50 -27.00 8.07 1.08
C LEU A 50 -25.76 8.96 0.91
N LEU A 51 -24.65 8.57 1.50
CA LEU A 51 -23.40 9.35 1.52
C LEU A 51 -22.71 9.47 0.16
N CYS A 52 -22.96 8.56 -0.77
CA CYS A 52 -22.37 8.56 -2.10
C CYS A 52 -23.41 8.40 -3.21
N PRO A 53 -23.27 9.13 -4.34
CA PRO A 53 -24.23 9.08 -5.46
C PRO A 53 -24.32 7.70 -6.12
N GLU A 54 -23.20 6.97 -6.17
CA GLU A 54 -23.07 5.66 -6.79
C GLU A 54 -24.02 4.63 -6.15
N ALA A 55 -24.23 4.70 -4.85
CA ALA A 55 -25.14 3.81 -4.13
C ALA A 55 -26.60 4.06 -4.54
N ARG A 56 -26.99 5.31 -4.82
CA ARG A 56 -28.35 5.63 -5.22
C ARG A 56 -28.76 4.93 -6.52
N ALA A 57 -27.83 4.77 -7.46
CA ALA A 57 -28.08 4.12 -8.74
C ALA A 57 -28.33 2.61 -8.59
N THR A 58 -27.87 1.98 -7.52
CA THR A 58 -27.89 0.53 -7.33
C THR A 58 -28.88 0.06 -6.27
N LEU A 59 -29.35 0.95 -5.39
CA LEU A 59 -30.41 0.70 -4.43
C LEU A 59 -31.80 0.89 -5.07
N LYS A 60 -32.79 0.19 -4.56
CA LYS A 60 -34.20 0.32 -4.98
C LYS A 60 -34.96 1.27 -4.07
N GLU A 61 -35.51 2.32 -4.63
CA GLU A 61 -36.39 3.24 -3.91
C GLU A 61 -37.83 2.72 -3.85
N ARG A 62 -38.42 2.78 -2.67
CA ARG A 62 -39.85 2.51 -2.43
C ARG A 62 -40.36 3.37 -1.27
N ASN A 63 -41.36 4.19 -1.53
CA ASN A 63 -42.00 5.08 -0.53
C ASN A 63 -40.97 5.99 0.20
N GLY A 64 -40.02 6.59 -0.55
CA GLY A 64 -38.98 7.46 -0.01
C GLY A 64 -37.90 6.76 0.82
N ARG A 65 -37.84 5.43 0.77
CA ARG A 65 -36.81 4.61 1.42
C ARG A 65 -36.07 3.78 0.42
N PHE A 66 -34.78 3.53 0.70
CA PHE A 66 -33.87 2.80 -0.17
C PHE A 66 -33.58 1.40 0.39
N PHE A 67 -33.68 0.40 -0.45
CA PHE A 67 -33.53 -1.02 -0.14
C PHE A 67 -32.46 -1.65 -1.01
N THR A 68 -31.69 -2.58 -0.46
CA THR A 68 -30.76 -3.37 -1.25
C THR A 68 -31.45 -4.50 -2.00
N PRO A 69 -31.20 -4.71 -3.30
CA PRO A 69 -31.62 -5.91 -4.00
C PRO A 69 -30.75 -7.13 -3.69
N LYS A 70 -29.59 -6.92 -3.06
CA LYS A 70 -28.62 -7.98 -2.77
C LYS A 70 -29.09 -8.84 -1.59
N ARG A 71 -28.91 -10.17 -1.71
CA ARG A 71 -29.32 -11.12 -0.67
C ARG A 71 -28.39 -11.07 0.56
N ASN A 72 -27.09 -11.03 0.34
CA ASN A 72 -26.05 -11.08 1.38
C ASN A 72 -24.95 -10.01 1.11
N PRO A 73 -25.27 -8.71 1.17
CA PRO A 73 -24.30 -7.67 0.82
C PRO A 73 -23.10 -7.62 1.77
N HIS A 74 -23.24 -8.04 3.03
CA HIS A 74 -22.13 -8.10 4.00
C HIS A 74 -20.96 -8.99 3.55
N ARG A 75 -21.22 -9.99 2.69
CA ARG A 75 -20.17 -10.86 2.15
C ARG A 75 -19.30 -10.19 1.08
N GLU A 76 -19.73 -9.04 0.58
CA GLU A 76 -18.98 -8.26 -0.40
C GLU A 76 -18.08 -7.22 0.25
N ILE A 77 -18.16 -7.08 1.57
CA ILE A 77 -17.34 -6.17 2.35
C ILE A 77 -16.25 -6.96 3.04
N THR A 78 -15.01 -6.54 2.83
CA THR A 78 -13.85 -7.01 3.59
C THR A 78 -13.27 -5.82 4.36
N LEU A 79 -12.77 -6.03 5.56
CA LEU A 79 -12.21 -4.95 6.36
C LEU A 79 -10.89 -4.40 5.76
N ARG A 80 -10.13 -5.25 5.09
CA ARG A 80 -8.81 -4.91 4.50
C ARG A 80 -8.59 -5.55 3.13
N GLY A 81 -9.63 -6.06 2.50
CA GLY A 81 -9.50 -6.90 1.31
C GLY A 81 -9.71 -6.16 -0.01
N LEU A 82 -9.17 -6.70 -1.04
CA LEU A 82 -9.25 -6.29 -2.44
C LEU A 82 -9.71 -7.43 -3.32
N GLY A 83 -10.74 -7.17 -4.13
CA GLY A 83 -11.20 -8.12 -5.15
C GLY A 83 -12.04 -9.27 -4.59
N ALA A 84 -11.93 -10.42 -5.21
CA ALA A 84 -12.71 -11.60 -4.88
C ALA A 84 -12.18 -12.32 -3.65
N THR A 85 -13.04 -13.07 -2.97
CA THR A 85 -12.63 -13.91 -1.83
C THR A 85 -12.20 -15.28 -2.31
N PHE A 86 -11.02 -15.72 -1.87
CA PHE A 86 -10.47 -17.05 -2.07
C PHE A 86 -10.65 -17.89 -0.80
N THR A 87 -10.99 -19.17 -0.97
CA THR A 87 -11.14 -20.12 0.13
C THR A 87 -9.86 -20.91 0.31
N LEU A 88 -9.30 -20.93 1.51
CA LEU A 88 -8.18 -21.78 1.88
C LEU A 88 -8.69 -23.19 2.20
N ARG A 89 -8.15 -24.19 1.51
CA ARG A 89 -8.51 -25.61 1.66
C ARG A 89 -7.33 -26.39 2.20
N GLY A 90 -7.56 -27.17 3.24
CA GLY A 90 -6.61 -28.14 3.74
C GLY A 90 -6.57 -29.42 2.92
N PRO A 91 -5.73 -30.41 3.34
CA PRO A 91 -5.52 -31.66 2.60
C PRO A 91 -6.79 -32.46 2.33
N ASP A 92 -7.72 -32.48 3.28
CA ASP A 92 -8.99 -33.22 3.21
C ASP A 92 -10.14 -32.41 2.59
N GLY A 93 -9.82 -31.20 2.06
CA GLY A 93 -10.78 -30.27 1.47
C GLY A 93 -11.54 -29.41 2.47
N GLU A 94 -11.22 -29.50 3.74
CA GLU A 94 -11.78 -28.67 4.81
C GLU A 94 -11.43 -27.18 4.60
N VAL A 95 -12.30 -26.29 5.05
CA VAL A 95 -12.08 -24.86 4.97
C VAL A 95 -11.26 -24.40 6.16
N LEU A 96 -10.03 -23.93 5.90
CA LEU A 96 -9.13 -23.38 6.91
C LEU A 96 -9.36 -21.86 7.10
N GLY A 97 -9.75 -21.15 6.05
CA GLY A 97 -9.95 -19.70 6.12
C GLY A 97 -10.27 -19.08 4.77
N TYR A 98 -10.14 -17.76 4.72
CA TYR A 98 -10.42 -16.96 3.53
C TYR A 98 -9.34 -15.89 3.35
N LEU A 99 -8.99 -15.60 2.11
CA LEU A 99 -8.15 -14.48 1.71
C LEU A 99 -8.87 -13.63 0.67
N ASP A 100 -8.55 -12.35 0.59
CA ASP A 100 -8.89 -11.58 -0.59
C ASP A 100 -7.98 -11.93 -1.78
N GLU A 101 -8.35 -11.46 -2.96
CA GLU A 101 -7.66 -11.79 -4.21
C GLU A 101 -6.19 -11.32 -4.21
N ARG A 102 -5.94 -10.10 -3.72
CA ARG A 102 -4.58 -9.57 -3.63
C ARG A 102 -3.73 -10.40 -2.65
N GLN A 103 -4.26 -10.70 -1.47
CA GLN A 103 -3.57 -11.55 -0.50
C GLN A 103 -3.32 -12.95 -1.05
N ALA A 104 -4.31 -13.55 -1.74
CA ALA A 104 -4.16 -14.87 -2.34
C ALA A 104 -3.01 -14.91 -3.37
N TYR A 105 -2.89 -13.86 -4.20
CA TYR A 105 -1.82 -13.79 -5.19
C TYR A 105 -0.45 -13.45 -4.58
N TRP A 106 -0.44 -12.67 -3.51
CA TRP A 106 0.78 -12.21 -2.88
C TRP A 106 1.35 -13.20 -1.85
N GLU A 107 0.50 -13.75 -0.99
CA GLU A 107 0.92 -14.57 0.16
C GLU A 107 0.73 -16.07 -0.09
N ALA A 108 -0.27 -16.44 -0.90
CA ALA A 108 -0.68 -17.82 -1.12
C ALA A 108 -0.61 -18.24 -2.61
N HIS A 109 0.38 -17.72 -3.34
CA HIS A 109 0.67 -18.16 -4.71
C HIS A 109 1.19 -19.61 -4.75
N PRO A 110 1.13 -20.31 -5.88
CA PRO A 110 1.68 -21.66 -6.00
C PRO A 110 3.14 -21.73 -5.55
N GLY A 111 3.48 -22.67 -4.68
CA GLY A 111 4.82 -22.85 -4.13
C GLY A 111 5.17 -21.94 -2.93
N ALA A 112 4.27 -21.07 -2.50
CA ALA A 112 4.46 -20.27 -1.29
C ALA A 112 4.47 -21.14 -0.03
N ILE A 113 5.25 -20.73 0.97
CA ILE A 113 5.11 -21.18 2.35
C ILE A 113 4.19 -20.20 3.06
N TYR A 114 2.96 -20.64 3.29
CA TYR A 114 1.90 -19.86 3.91
C TYR A 114 1.76 -20.19 5.39
N LEU A 115 1.79 -19.17 6.25
CA LEU A 115 1.62 -19.34 7.68
C LEU A 115 0.16 -19.11 8.06
N HIS A 116 -0.47 -20.13 8.65
CA HIS A 116 -1.85 -20.06 9.12
C HIS A 116 -1.98 -20.54 10.55
N GLN A 117 -2.43 -19.67 11.45
CA GLN A 117 -2.61 -19.96 12.89
C GLN A 117 -1.39 -20.60 13.57
N GLY A 118 -0.19 -20.20 13.16
CA GLY A 118 1.08 -20.73 13.71
C GLY A 118 1.61 -21.98 13.02
N GLU A 119 0.84 -22.59 12.11
CA GLU A 119 1.23 -23.75 11.31
C GLU A 119 1.67 -23.32 9.91
N SER A 120 2.72 -23.98 9.40
CA SER A 120 3.24 -23.72 8.05
C SER A 120 2.63 -24.67 7.02
N TYR A 121 2.25 -24.12 5.88
CA TYR A 121 1.68 -24.85 4.76
C TYR A 121 2.40 -24.53 3.46
N LEU A 122 2.61 -25.54 2.63
CA LEU A 122 2.99 -25.34 1.24
C LEU A 122 1.71 -25.15 0.41
N VAL A 123 1.66 -24.06 -0.34
CA VAL A 123 0.60 -23.84 -1.34
C VAL A 123 0.85 -24.74 -2.54
N ARG A 124 0.05 -25.81 -2.67
CA ARG A 124 0.14 -26.78 -3.75
C ARG A 124 -0.42 -26.25 -5.06
N ASN A 125 -1.56 -25.59 -4.99
CA ASN A 125 -2.30 -25.12 -6.15
C ASN A 125 -3.22 -23.96 -5.80
N VAL A 126 -3.44 -23.07 -6.79
CA VAL A 126 -4.44 -22.01 -6.75
C VAL A 126 -5.39 -22.21 -7.93
N ASP A 127 -6.64 -22.57 -7.65
CA ASP A 127 -7.71 -22.63 -8.65
C ASP A 127 -8.37 -21.25 -8.78
N LEU A 128 -7.96 -20.51 -9.79
CA LEU A 128 -8.46 -19.16 -10.05
C LEU A 128 -9.96 -19.16 -10.41
N ALA A 129 -10.45 -20.21 -11.08
CA ALA A 129 -11.86 -20.29 -11.50
C ALA A 129 -12.80 -20.56 -10.33
N ARG A 130 -12.37 -21.42 -9.41
CA ARG A 130 -13.12 -21.76 -8.19
C ARG A 130 -12.79 -20.83 -7.04
N ARG A 131 -11.72 -20.04 -7.15
CA ARG A 131 -11.18 -19.19 -6.08
C ARG A 131 -10.83 -20.00 -4.83
N GLU A 132 -10.05 -21.05 -5.04
CA GLU A 132 -9.61 -21.96 -3.99
C GLU A 132 -8.08 -22.03 -3.97
N VAL A 133 -7.51 -21.99 -2.78
CA VAL A 133 -6.09 -22.20 -2.51
C VAL A 133 -5.96 -23.50 -1.75
N TRP A 134 -5.18 -24.44 -2.29
CA TRP A 134 -4.98 -25.77 -1.70
C TRP A 134 -3.66 -25.83 -0.94
N LEU A 135 -3.76 -26.13 0.34
CA LEU A 135 -2.67 -26.11 1.31
C LEU A 135 -2.31 -27.54 1.75
N LEU A 136 -1.03 -27.81 1.86
CA LEU A 136 -0.50 -29.03 2.47
C LEU A 136 0.37 -28.64 3.67
N PRO A 137 0.26 -29.31 4.83
CA PRO A 137 1.18 -29.11 5.94
C PRO A 137 2.63 -29.25 5.49
N ALA A 138 3.49 -28.34 5.89
CA ALA A 138 4.89 -28.30 5.51
C ALA A 138 5.78 -27.97 6.71
N LEU A 139 6.94 -28.65 6.77
CA LEU A 139 7.99 -28.40 7.76
C LEU A 139 9.29 -28.06 7.01
N GLU A 140 9.26 -26.90 6.35
CA GLU A 140 10.40 -26.45 5.56
C GLU A 140 11.34 -25.58 6.41
N ASP A 141 12.62 -25.56 6.09
CA ASP A 141 13.64 -24.70 6.75
C ASP A 141 13.79 -23.32 6.07
N TYR A 142 12.84 -22.98 5.20
CA TYR A 142 12.81 -21.72 4.44
C TYR A 142 11.41 -21.09 4.45
N TYR A 143 11.37 -19.81 4.13
CA TYR A 143 10.16 -19.06 3.83
C TYR A 143 10.22 -18.50 2.42
N THR A 144 9.09 -18.00 1.92
CA THR A 144 8.98 -17.42 0.57
C THR A 144 8.63 -15.95 0.65
N GLU A 145 9.27 -15.15 -0.23
CA GLU A 145 8.93 -13.74 -0.44
C GLU A 145 8.52 -13.53 -1.89
N PRO A 146 7.33 -12.96 -2.16
CA PRO A 146 6.91 -12.67 -3.52
C PRO A 146 7.78 -11.58 -4.14
N ARG A 147 7.90 -11.63 -5.46
CA ARG A 147 8.42 -10.57 -6.32
C ARG A 147 7.25 -10.05 -7.14
N ALA A 148 7.02 -8.76 -7.08
CA ALA A 148 5.93 -8.14 -7.79
C ALA A 148 6.39 -6.93 -8.59
N GLU A 149 5.73 -6.73 -9.72
CA GLU A 149 5.79 -5.51 -10.51
C GLU A 149 4.57 -4.66 -10.14
N THR A 150 4.82 -3.39 -9.89
CA THR A 150 3.78 -2.40 -9.63
C THR A 150 3.88 -1.31 -10.69
N ASP A 151 2.76 -0.94 -11.27
CA ASP A 151 2.62 0.17 -12.20
C ASP A 151 1.49 1.09 -11.75
N LEU A 152 1.66 2.40 -12.00
CA LEU A 152 0.71 3.41 -11.61
C LEU A 152 0.42 4.33 -12.80
N GLU A 153 -0.86 4.58 -13.05
CA GLU A 153 -1.34 5.49 -14.08
C GLU A 153 -2.14 6.63 -13.44
N VAL A 154 -1.74 7.88 -13.70
CA VAL A 154 -2.44 9.07 -13.19
C VAL A 154 -3.64 9.38 -14.08
N LEU A 155 -4.83 9.45 -13.49
CA LEU A 155 -6.07 9.79 -14.18
C LEU A 155 -6.39 11.29 -14.07
N SER A 156 -6.13 11.88 -12.91
CA SER A 156 -6.34 13.30 -12.64
C SER A 156 -5.48 13.72 -11.46
N GLY A 157 -5.23 15.03 -11.32
CA GLY A 157 -4.49 15.56 -10.18
C GLY A 157 -4.62 17.06 -10.05
N GLU A 158 -4.45 17.54 -8.85
CA GLU A 158 -4.42 18.96 -8.47
C GLU A 158 -3.23 19.22 -7.57
N GLU A 159 -2.65 20.41 -7.69
CA GLU A 159 -1.60 20.87 -6.79
C GLU A 159 -2.22 21.31 -5.47
N VAL A 160 -1.77 20.75 -4.36
CA VAL A 160 -2.33 21.01 -3.02
C VAL A 160 -1.35 21.73 -2.10
N GLY A 161 -0.13 21.89 -2.56
CA GLY A 161 0.95 22.64 -1.92
C GLY A 161 2.10 22.81 -2.91
N PRO A 162 3.08 23.68 -2.68
CA PRO A 162 4.17 23.94 -3.62
C PRO A 162 4.88 22.65 -4.04
N GLY A 163 4.71 22.23 -5.31
CA GLY A 163 5.31 21.03 -5.87
C GLY A 163 4.73 19.70 -5.36
N VAL A 164 3.62 19.72 -4.62
CA VAL A 164 2.94 18.53 -4.09
C VAL A 164 1.57 18.39 -4.73
N TRP A 165 1.33 17.28 -5.33
CA TRP A 165 0.13 16.94 -6.09
C TRP A 165 -0.64 15.81 -5.44
N VAL A 166 -1.96 15.84 -5.56
CA VAL A 166 -2.85 14.75 -5.15
C VAL A 166 -3.82 14.45 -6.27
N GLY A 167 -4.14 13.19 -6.49
CA GLY A 167 -5.10 12.84 -7.50
C GLY A 167 -5.48 11.37 -7.55
N ARG A 168 -6.37 11.08 -8.50
CA ARG A 168 -6.84 9.72 -8.77
C ARG A 168 -5.86 9.00 -9.68
N VAL A 169 -5.56 7.77 -9.32
CA VAL A 169 -4.64 6.89 -10.05
C VAL A 169 -5.27 5.51 -10.23
N VAL A 170 -4.77 4.76 -11.20
CA VAL A 170 -5.01 3.31 -11.29
C VAL A 170 -3.71 2.62 -10.92
N LEU A 171 -3.78 1.78 -9.91
CA LEU A 171 -2.69 0.91 -9.52
C LEU A 171 -2.86 -0.45 -10.19
N ARG A 172 -1.77 -1.02 -10.70
CA ARG A 172 -1.69 -2.37 -11.25
C ARG A 172 -0.56 -3.11 -10.58
N GLU A 173 -0.84 -4.27 -10.03
CA GLU A 173 0.13 -5.10 -9.34
C GLU A 173 0.08 -6.52 -9.90
N ARG A 174 1.24 -7.12 -10.14
CA ARG A 174 1.35 -8.51 -10.61
C ARG A 174 2.51 -9.19 -9.91
N VAL A 175 2.26 -10.35 -9.32
CA VAL A 175 3.31 -11.21 -8.79
C VAL A 175 3.94 -11.99 -9.96
N VAL A 176 5.24 -11.76 -10.16
CA VAL A 176 6.02 -12.30 -11.29
C VAL A 176 7.01 -13.38 -10.87
N GLY A 177 7.11 -13.65 -9.59
CA GLY A 177 8.00 -14.66 -9.03
C GLY A 177 8.02 -14.65 -7.52
N TYR A 178 8.85 -15.48 -6.94
CA TYR A 178 9.15 -15.49 -5.52
C TYR A 178 10.55 -15.99 -5.24
N VAL A 179 11.06 -15.65 -4.07
CA VAL A 179 12.39 -16.05 -3.59
C VAL A 179 12.21 -16.95 -2.37
N LYS A 180 12.89 -18.09 -2.37
CA LYS A 180 13.01 -18.94 -1.19
C LYS A 180 14.20 -18.46 -0.37
N LYS A 181 13.98 -18.17 0.90
CA LYS A 181 14.99 -17.69 1.82
C LYS A 181 15.06 -18.59 3.06
N ARG A 182 16.27 -18.93 3.47
CA ARG A 182 16.49 -19.75 4.68
C ARG A 182 16.11 -18.95 5.92
N PHE A 183 15.40 -19.61 6.85
CA PHE A 183 15.14 -19.03 8.16
C PHE A 183 16.44 -18.61 8.85
N TYR A 184 16.36 -17.61 9.71
CA TYR A 184 17.41 -17.01 10.54
C TYR A 184 18.56 -16.33 9.77
N THR A 185 18.98 -16.83 8.63
CA THR A 185 20.07 -16.23 7.84
C THR A 185 19.59 -15.29 6.74
N GLY A 186 18.35 -15.48 6.26
CA GLY A 186 17.82 -14.73 5.10
C GLY A 186 18.53 -15.05 3.78
N SER A 187 19.43 -16.06 3.77
CA SER A 187 20.15 -16.43 2.55
C SER A 187 19.20 -16.92 1.47
N VAL A 188 19.38 -16.42 0.26
CA VAL A 188 18.60 -16.82 -0.91
C VAL A 188 19.00 -18.26 -1.28
N LEU A 189 17.99 -19.13 -1.35
CA LEU A 189 18.15 -20.53 -1.79
C LEU A 189 17.81 -20.69 -3.26
N GLU A 190 16.74 -20.05 -3.70
CA GLU A 190 16.22 -20.18 -5.05
C GLU A 190 15.36 -18.96 -5.42
N GLU A 191 15.42 -18.53 -6.68
CA GLU A 191 14.49 -17.59 -7.26
C GLU A 191 13.62 -18.33 -8.28
N VAL A 192 12.30 -18.26 -8.09
CA VAL A 192 11.34 -18.99 -8.90
C VAL A 192 10.47 -18.01 -9.67
N PRO A 193 10.48 -18.04 -11.02
CA PRO A 193 9.57 -17.24 -11.81
C PRO A 193 8.13 -17.73 -11.61
N LEU A 194 7.19 -16.80 -11.61
CA LEU A 194 5.76 -17.09 -11.46
C LEU A 194 4.98 -16.08 -12.30
N GLU A 195 3.82 -16.46 -12.77
CA GLU A 195 2.95 -15.56 -13.50
C GLU A 195 1.55 -15.63 -12.87
N MET A 196 1.26 -14.64 -11.99
CA MET A 196 -0.07 -14.49 -11.41
C MET A 196 -0.87 -13.45 -12.21
N PRO A 197 -2.21 -13.50 -12.16
CA PRO A 197 -3.05 -12.46 -12.74
C PRO A 197 -2.73 -11.08 -12.15
N GLU A 198 -2.93 -10.04 -12.97
CA GLU A 198 -2.83 -8.66 -12.52
C GLU A 198 -4.02 -8.30 -11.64
N VAL A 199 -3.75 -7.63 -10.52
CA VAL A 199 -4.75 -6.95 -9.70
C VAL A 199 -4.71 -5.47 -10.04
N SER A 200 -5.84 -4.89 -10.42
CA SER A 200 -5.93 -3.48 -10.79
C SER A 200 -7.11 -2.81 -10.10
N PHE A 201 -6.87 -1.63 -9.53
CA PHE A 201 -7.92 -0.85 -8.89
C PHE A 201 -7.63 0.65 -8.92
N PRO A 202 -8.68 1.49 -9.00
CA PRO A 202 -8.53 2.94 -8.80
C PRO A 202 -8.24 3.23 -7.34
N THR A 203 -7.37 4.21 -7.09
CA THR A 203 -7.08 4.71 -5.74
C THR A 203 -6.70 6.19 -5.77
N GLU A 204 -6.28 6.73 -4.63
CA GLU A 204 -5.76 8.08 -4.50
C GLU A 204 -4.26 8.03 -4.21
N ALA A 205 -3.49 8.93 -4.82
CA ALA A 205 -2.06 9.09 -4.56
C ALA A 205 -1.70 10.56 -4.37
N LEU A 206 -0.68 10.80 -3.58
CA LEU A 206 0.10 12.03 -3.65
C LEU A 206 1.38 11.77 -4.45
N TRP A 207 1.91 12.81 -5.12
CA TRP A 207 3.23 12.74 -5.73
C TRP A 207 3.92 14.08 -5.70
N PHE A 208 5.23 14.02 -5.83
CA PHE A 208 6.10 15.18 -5.87
C PHE A 208 7.33 14.88 -6.73
N HIS A 209 8.02 15.94 -7.14
CA HIS A 209 9.18 15.89 -8.00
C HIS A 209 10.42 16.39 -7.25
N PRO A 210 11.28 15.48 -6.76
CA PRO A 210 12.57 15.90 -6.22
C PRO A 210 13.38 16.63 -7.27
N PRO A 211 13.96 17.82 -6.95
CA PRO A 211 14.81 18.51 -7.89
C PRO A 211 16.10 17.72 -8.17
N GLU A 212 16.74 18.01 -9.30
CA GLU A 212 17.99 17.39 -9.71
C GLU A 212 19.18 17.85 -8.86
N ALA A 213 19.22 17.44 -7.60
CA ALA A 213 20.25 17.82 -6.63
C ALA A 213 21.41 16.82 -6.52
N VAL A 214 21.38 15.74 -7.33
CA VAL A 214 22.40 14.70 -7.38
C VAL A 214 22.68 14.30 -8.83
N PRO A 215 23.83 13.67 -9.12
CA PRO A 215 24.10 13.12 -10.44
C PRO A 215 23.00 12.17 -10.93
N ALA A 216 22.71 12.17 -12.22
CA ALA A 216 21.62 11.39 -12.82
C ALA A 216 21.65 9.90 -12.48
N PHE A 217 22.83 9.29 -12.35
CA PHE A 217 22.97 7.87 -11.99
C PHE A 217 22.59 7.56 -10.52
N GLN A 218 22.55 8.56 -9.63
CA GLN A 218 22.13 8.42 -8.23
C GLN A 218 20.63 8.67 -8.04
N ILE A 219 19.95 9.31 -9.00
CA ILE A 219 18.52 9.62 -8.90
C ILE A 219 17.68 8.38 -8.60
N PRO A 220 17.82 7.24 -9.32
CA PRO A 220 17.00 6.06 -9.05
C PRO A 220 17.10 5.56 -7.60
N GLY A 221 18.32 5.44 -7.08
CA GLY A 221 18.57 5.01 -5.71
C GLY A 221 18.13 6.04 -4.67
N GLY A 222 18.32 7.33 -4.98
CA GLY A 222 17.95 8.43 -4.09
C GLY A 222 16.46 8.59 -3.92
N ILE A 223 15.68 8.59 -4.99
CA ILE A 223 14.21 8.71 -4.93
C ILE A 223 13.57 7.48 -4.28
N HIS A 224 14.10 6.28 -4.53
CA HIS A 224 13.63 5.03 -3.93
C HIS A 224 13.90 5.00 -2.42
N ALA A 225 15.10 5.41 -1.99
CA ALA A 225 15.42 5.51 -0.57
C ALA A 225 14.60 6.61 0.14
N LEU A 226 14.34 7.74 -0.54
CA LEU A 226 13.49 8.82 -0.03
C LEU A 226 12.03 8.34 0.13
N GLU A 227 11.48 7.64 -0.87
CA GLU A 227 10.16 7.03 -0.80
C GLU A 227 10.04 6.14 0.44
N HIS A 228 10.97 5.21 0.65
CA HIS A 228 10.96 4.30 1.80
C HIS A 228 11.02 5.03 3.14
N ALA A 229 11.90 6.04 3.27
CA ALA A 229 12.03 6.82 4.49
C ALA A 229 10.73 7.60 4.81
N MET A 230 10.14 8.21 3.78
CA MET A 230 8.87 8.93 3.91
C MET A 230 7.74 8.00 4.32
N ILE A 231 7.53 6.89 3.61
CA ILE A 231 6.48 5.93 3.98
C ILE A 231 6.73 5.36 5.38
N GLY A 232 7.98 5.12 5.77
CA GLY A 232 8.34 4.63 7.09
C GLY A 232 7.93 5.55 8.25
N LEU A 233 7.86 6.87 8.00
CA LEU A 233 7.42 7.88 8.97
C LEU A 233 5.98 8.37 8.75
N LEU A 234 5.30 7.92 7.71
CA LEU A 234 3.93 8.35 7.41
C LEU A 234 2.96 8.17 8.60
N PRO A 235 3.04 7.06 9.38
CA PRO A 235 2.16 6.88 10.54
C PRO A 235 2.24 7.97 11.61
N LEU A 236 3.28 8.80 11.63
CA LEU A 236 3.35 9.98 12.50
C LEU A 236 2.40 11.12 12.09
N PHE A 237 1.90 11.11 10.87
CA PHE A 237 1.13 12.19 10.26
C PHE A 237 -0.28 11.77 9.87
N VAL A 238 -0.47 10.46 9.70
CA VAL A 238 -1.72 9.84 9.27
C VAL A 238 -1.88 8.55 10.02
N LEU A 239 -3.03 8.34 10.67
CA LEU A 239 -3.33 7.08 11.37
C LEU A 239 -3.53 5.96 10.33
N ALA A 240 -2.43 5.43 9.84
CA ALA A 240 -2.36 4.35 8.88
C ALA A 240 -1.31 3.34 9.32
N GLU A 241 -1.57 2.07 9.08
CA GLU A 241 -0.54 1.04 9.21
C GLU A 241 0.35 1.03 7.96
N ARG A 242 1.56 0.48 8.10
CA ARG A 242 2.52 0.39 6.99
C ARG A 242 1.96 -0.31 5.75
N GLN A 243 1.01 -1.21 5.94
CA GLN A 243 0.36 -1.97 4.87
C GLN A 243 -0.81 -1.25 4.18
N ASP A 244 -1.28 -0.15 4.76
CA ASP A 244 -2.40 0.62 4.25
C ASP A 244 -1.97 1.60 3.14
N VAL A 245 -0.66 1.78 2.98
CA VAL A 245 -0.06 2.68 2.00
C VAL A 245 1.06 1.98 1.24
N GLY A 246 1.23 2.37 0.00
CA GLY A 246 2.34 1.95 -0.84
C GLY A 246 3.04 3.13 -1.47
N GLY A 247 4.16 2.86 -2.13
CA GLY A 247 4.87 3.84 -2.92
C GLY A 247 5.49 3.24 -4.17
N ILE A 248 5.81 4.12 -5.09
CA ILE A 248 6.58 3.79 -6.29
C ILE A 248 7.30 5.06 -6.76
N SER A 249 8.55 4.90 -7.14
CA SER A 249 9.37 5.99 -7.63
C SER A 249 9.85 5.75 -9.05
N TYR A 250 9.74 6.76 -9.89
CA TYR A 250 10.16 6.74 -11.28
C TYR A 250 11.27 7.76 -11.49
N PRO A 251 12.45 7.36 -11.94
CA PRO A 251 13.46 8.32 -12.44
C PRO A 251 12.94 9.15 -13.61
N PHE A 252 12.07 8.55 -14.41
CA PHE A 252 11.31 9.20 -15.47
C PHE A 252 9.95 8.53 -15.56
N TYR A 253 8.87 9.28 -15.25
CA TYR A 253 7.53 8.75 -15.37
C TYR A 253 7.09 8.71 -16.85
N PRO A 254 6.67 7.55 -17.37
CA PRO A 254 6.54 7.34 -18.82
C PRO A 254 5.23 7.87 -19.44
N ARG A 255 4.35 8.50 -18.66
CA ARG A 255 3.04 8.97 -19.10
C ARG A 255 2.86 10.47 -18.83
N PRO A 256 1.87 11.13 -19.48
CA PRO A 256 1.54 12.51 -19.16
C PRO A 256 1.16 12.68 -17.68
N LEU A 257 1.64 13.76 -17.08
CA LEU A 257 1.28 14.21 -15.74
C LEU A 257 0.62 15.58 -15.81
N PRO A 258 -0.30 15.89 -14.90
CA PRO A 258 -0.79 17.28 -14.73
C PRO A 258 0.27 18.19 -14.09
N SER A 259 1.35 17.65 -13.57
CA SER A 259 2.48 18.32 -12.93
C SER A 259 3.68 18.44 -13.89
N PRO A 260 4.70 19.25 -13.58
CA PRO A 260 5.99 19.22 -14.29
C PRO A 260 6.57 17.81 -14.31
N GLY A 261 7.28 17.45 -15.37
CA GLY A 261 7.96 16.15 -15.46
C GLY A 261 9.23 16.10 -14.62
N GLY A 262 9.90 14.94 -14.66
CA GLY A 262 11.16 14.69 -13.96
C GLY A 262 11.10 13.44 -13.07
N PRO A 263 12.06 13.25 -12.17
CA PRO A 263 12.00 12.23 -11.16
C PRO A 263 10.73 12.40 -10.32
N THR A 264 10.00 11.30 -10.11
CA THR A 264 8.69 11.37 -9.45
C THR A 264 8.60 10.32 -8.37
N VAL A 265 8.16 10.70 -7.18
CA VAL A 265 7.84 9.81 -6.08
C VAL A 265 6.33 9.85 -5.88
N PHE A 266 5.68 8.69 -5.96
CA PHE A 266 4.27 8.49 -5.64
C PHE A 266 4.14 7.78 -4.31
N ILE A 267 3.17 8.20 -3.50
CA ILE A 267 2.72 7.51 -2.29
C ILE A 267 1.20 7.42 -2.38
N TYR A 268 0.66 6.21 -2.30
CA TYR A 268 -0.74 5.93 -2.60
C TYR A 268 -1.44 5.14 -1.49
N ASP A 269 -2.75 5.32 -1.42
CA ASP A 269 -3.60 4.54 -0.54
C ASP A 269 -3.72 3.10 -1.06
N GLY A 270 -3.52 2.12 -0.19
CA GLY A 270 -3.60 0.70 -0.53
C GLY A 270 -5.03 0.16 -0.71
N TYR A 271 -6.04 1.04 -0.74
CA TYR A 271 -7.45 0.70 -0.80
C TYR A 271 -8.14 1.23 -2.06
N PRO A 272 -9.11 0.47 -2.62
CA PRO A 272 -9.90 0.93 -3.76
C PRO A 272 -10.61 2.25 -3.48
N GLY A 273 -10.52 3.16 -4.43
CA GLY A 273 -11.12 4.50 -4.35
C GLY A 273 -10.34 5.50 -3.50
N GLY A 274 -9.36 5.03 -2.72
CA GLY A 274 -8.66 5.83 -1.70
C GLY A 274 -9.49 5.99 -0.42
N VAL A 275 -8.82 6.10 0.71
CA VAL A 275 -9.46 6.33 2.02
C VAL A 275 -9.06 7.67 2.64
N GLY A 276 -8.26 8.47 1.91
CA GLY A 276 -7.88 9.82 2.29
C GLY A 276 -6.50 9.96 2.91
N TYR A 277 -5.71 8.90 2.98
CA TYR A 277 -4.35 8.93 3.55
C TYR A 277 -3.42 9.83 2.74
N ALA A 278 -3.38 9.65 1.41
CA ALA A 278 -2.56 10.47 0.51
C ALA A 278 -2.91 11.96 0.62
N ARG A 279 -4.20 12.29 0.63
CA ARG A 279 -4.68 13.67 0.75
C ARG A 279 -4.36 14.28 2.12
N ARG A 280 -4.47 13.51 3.20
CA ARG A 280 -4.10 13.95 4.55
C ARG A 280 -2.59 14.17 4.66
N ALA A 281 -1.79 13.24 4.15
CA ALA A 281 -0.33 13.34 4.14
C ALA A 281 0.15 14.59 3.36
N ALA A 282 -0.46 14.85 2.21
CA ALA A 282 -0.11 16.03 1.39
C ALA A 282 -0.30 17.36 2.13
N ARG A 283 -1.34 17.48 2.98
CA ARG A 283 -1.56 18.68 3.82
C ARG A 283 -0.49 18.85 4.89
N ARG A 284 0.20 17.79 5.26
CA ARG A 284 1.26 17.76 6.27
C ARG A 284 2.64 17.53 5.67
N PHE A 285 2.76 17.71 4.35
CA PHE A 285 3.99 17.41 3.61
C PHE A 285 5.23 18.12 4.15
N PRO A 286 5.21 19.42 4.50
CA PRO A 286 6.39 20.11 5.02
C PRO A 286 6.91 19.50 6.35
N GLU A 287 6.00 19.19 7.30
CA GLU A 287 6.38 18.57 8.56
C GLU A 287 6.88 17.16 8.37
N TRP A 288 6.25 16.41 7.47
CA TRP A 288 6.64 15.04 7.12
C TRP A 288 8.01 15.00 6.44
N LEU A 289 8.26 15.89 5.51
CA LEU A 289 9.58 16.03 4.86
C LEU A 289 10.66 16.40 5.89
N LYS A 290 10.36 17.31 6.82
CA LYS A 290 11.27 17.67 7.90
C LYS A 290 11.60 16.47 8.79
N ALA A 291 10.60 15.69 9.20
CA ALA A 291 10.83 14.48 9.99
C ALA A 291 11.69 13.46 9.24
N THR A 292 11.46 13.32 7.93
CA THR A 292 12.25 12.45 7.05
C THR A 292 13.72 12.92 6.98
N LEU A 293 13.94 14.21 6.83
CA LEU A 293 15.30 14.79 6.89
C LEU A 293 15.99 14.52 8.22
N ASP A 294 15.28 14.69 9.32
CA ASP A 294 15.79 14.44 10.66
C ASP A 294 16.17 12.95 10.86
N LEU A 295 15.34 12.02 10.35
CA LEU A 295 15.64 10.60 10.37
C LEU A 295 16.89 10.26 9.57
N LEU A 296 16.98 10.74 8.32
CA LEU A 296 18.10 10.46 7.43
C LEU A 296 19.44 11.00 7.97
N ARG A 297 19.39 12.15 8.66
CA ARG A 297 20.57 12.77 9.30
C ARG A 297 20.98 12.08 10.59
N SER A 298 20.01 11.73 11.45
CA SER A 298 20.31 11.18 12.77
C SER A 298 20.71 9.70 12.73
N CYS A 299 20.27 8.95 11.72
CA CYS A 299 20.62 7.55 11.59
C CYS A 299 22.12 7.38 11.28
N PRO A 300 22.91 6.67 12.11
CA PRO A 300 24.35 6.61 12.00
C PRO A 300 24.88 5.75 10.85
N CYS A 301 24.02 5.00 10.15
CA CYS A 301 24.43 4.17 9.02
C CYS A 301 24.86 5.03 7.83
N GLU A 302 25.82 4.55 7.03
CA GLU A 302 26.29 5.28 5.85
C GLU A 302 25.47 4.97 4.60
N GLU A 303 25.11 3.71 4.39
CA GLU A 303 24.53 3.23 3.11
C GLU A 303 23.04 2.95 3.18
N GLY A 304 22.47 2.98 4.38
CA GLY A 304 21.08 2.64 4.62
C GLY A 304 20.95 1.41 5.53
N CYS A 305 19.90 1.36 6.31
CA CYS A 305 19.61 0.25 7.22
C CYS A 305 18.10 0.16 7.51
N PRO A 306 17.63 -0.91 8.19
CA PRO A 306 16.22 -1.07 8.56
C PRO A 306 15.65 0.06 9.43
N ARG A 307 16.52 0.88 10.06
CA ARG A 307 16.11 2.03 10.86
C ARG A 307 15.80 3.29 10.02
N CYS A 308 16.14 3.31 8.73
CA CYS A 308 15.94 4.50 7.90
C CYS A 308 15.33 4.22 6.52
N VAL A 309 16.03 3.51 5.62
CA VAL A 309 15.60 3.38 4.21
C VAL A 309 15.29 1.95 3.76
N LEU A 310 15.68 0.90 4.50
CA LEU A 310 15.31 -0.45 4.11
C LEU A 310 13.86 -0.76 4.53
N SER A 311 13.07 -1.24 3.59
CA SER A 311 11.67 -1.61 3.82
C SER A 311 11.48 -3.12 3.72
N PRO A 312 10.79 -3.75 4.69
CA PRO A 312 10.46 -5.18 4.59
C PRO A 312 9.44 -5.48 3.48
N LYS A 313 8.78 -4.45 2.94
CA LYS A 313 7.75 -4.58 1.90
C LYS A 313 8.21 -4.11 0.51
N CYS A 314 9.51 -3.92 0.32
CA CYS A 314 10.04 -3.51 -0.97
C CYS A 314 9.91 -4.64 -2.00
N GLY A 315 9.14 -4.43 -3.06
CA GLY A 315 8.89 -5.41 -4.12
C GLY A 315 10.14 -5.89 -4.86
N ASN A 316 11.21 -5.06 -4.89
CA ASN A 316 12.50 -5.41 -5.50
C ASN A 316 13.57 -5.84 -4.48
N GLY A 317 13.18 -6.10 -3.21
CA GLY A 317 14.10 -6.57 -2.18
C GLY A 317 15.14 -5.55 -1.72
N ASN A 318 14.80 -4.27 -1.73
CA ASN A 318 15.67 -3.16 -1.32
C ASN A 318 16.90 -2.96 -2.22
N GLN A 319 16.81 -3.35 -3.48
CA GLN A 319 17.88 -3.08 -4.45
C GLN A 319 17.91 -1.59 -4.83
N TYR A 320 19.10 -1.10 -5.16
CA TYR A 320 19.31 0.27 -5.65
C TYR A 320 18.80 1.36 -4.69
N LEU A 321 19.13 1.28 -3.41
CA LEU A 321 18.89 2.33 -2.43
C LEU A 321 20.17 3.17 -2.23
N ASP A 322 20.02 4.50 -2.24
CA ASP A 322 21.11 5.45 -1.95
C ASP A 322 20.63 6.45 -0.88
N LYS A 323 21.03 6.22 0.36
CA LYS A 323 20.68 7.09 1.50
C LYS A 323 21.24 8.49 1.36
N LYS A 324 22.48 8.63 0.84
CA LYS A 324 23.16 9.94 0.70
C LYS A 324 22.46 10.78 -0.36
N ALA A 325 22.09 10.16 -1.47
CA ALA A 325 21.29 10.81 -2.51
C ALA A 325 19.88 11.16 -1.99
N ALA A 326 19.21 10.28 -1.25
CA ALA A 326 17.92 10.58 -0.63
C ALA A 326 17.97 11.80 0.28
N LEU A 327 18.99 11.91 1.12
CA LEU A 327 19.21 13.08 1.97
C LEU A 327 19.40 14.37 1.16
N ALA A 328 20.21 14.33 0.09
CA ALA A 328 20.45 15.49 -0.77
C ALA A 328 19.16 15.93 -1.49
N LEU A 329 18.38 14.97 -2.03
CA LEU A 329 17.10 15.25 -2.68
C LEU A 329 16.07 15.82 -1.70
N ALA A 330 15.97 15.26 -0.47
CA ALA A 330 15.08 15.77 0.56
C ALA A 330 15.47 17.19 1.01
N LEU A 331 16.77 17.51 1.10
CA LEU A 331 17.26 18.86 1.40
C LEU A 331 16.85 19.86 0.31
N ALA A 332 17.02 19.49 -0.95
CA ALA A 332 16.66 20.33 -2.07
C ALA A 332 15.13 20.56 -2.16
N LEU A 333 14.31 19.55 -1.79
CA LEU A 333 12.85 19.72 -1.66
C LEU A 333 12.46 20.67 -0.52
N ALA A 334 13.20 20.65 0.59
CA ALA A 334 12.91 21.53 1.73
C ALA A 334 13.35 22.97 1.51
N HIS A 335 14.31 23.20 0.64
CA HIS A 335 14.84 24.49 0.29
C HIS A 335 14.84 24.63 -1.23
N PRO A 336 13.69 24.86 -1.87
CA PRO A 336 13.64 25.08 -3.30
C PRO A 336 14.60 26.25 -3.65
N LEU A 337 15.42 26.04 -4.66
CA LEU A 337 16.31 27.09 -5.16
C LEU A 337 15.45 28.26 -5.62
N ASP A 338 15.70 29.44 -5.05
CA ASP A 338 15.11 30.71 -5.42
C ASP A 338 15.33 31.04 -6.91
#